data_2b3defd3a12d9fcdc3937f306e423514
#
_entry.id   2b3defd3a12d9fcdc3937f306e423514
#
_cell.length_a   1.000
_cell.length_b   1.000
_cell.length_c   1.000
_cell.angle_alpha   90.00
_cell.angle_beta   90.00
_cell.angle_gamma   90.00
#
_symmetry.space_group_name_H-M   'P 1'
#
loop_
_entity.id
_entity.type
_entity.pdbx_description
1 polymer ?
#
loop_
_entity_poly.entity_id
_entity_poly.type
_entity_poly.pdbx_seq_one_letter_code
_entity_poly.pdbx_strand_id
1 'polypeptide(L)'
;MAATNEAAQAKIEELQQQIEQLQQQAQGSTTSSFDVYSTSLTSRYCSKELTFLFSQRSRHSTWRKLWLGLAEAESELGVTSITPEALKQMREALTVTDKDFEAAKVEEKIRRHDVMAHVHAFGLVAPAAAGIIHLGATSCFVTDNAELILMRDALDILINKMAKVISNLQAFSLQWKSEPTLAYTHLQSAQPITVGRRSAQWVQDLVMDLEALEAVRKGLRFRGAQGTTGTQASFLEIFEGDHEKCLALNEKLCQRFGFPSCYDISTQTYTRKVDTIVANAVAGIGASASKIAGDLRHLASWKEIDEPSEKSQIGSSAMAYKKNPMRCERVSSLSRVLMSKTVTFNQTHATQWMERSLDDSACRRIDIPEMFLLAEAILIGLDNVSAGLVVYPGSIRAHYMSELPFMLTEAIIMKLVAKGASRQEAHEHIRVLSQEAAKVVKVEGKPNDMIERIRNSEYFKPIWGELDDMMKPELYIGRSVQIVDKYCGPAGPVEKALAPYQEYISGSATAELNV
;
A
#
# COMPACT_ATOMS: atom_id res chain seq x y z
N MET A 1 -43.12 3.98 63.78
CA MET A 1 -41.68 3.89 63.39
C MET A 1 -41.27 2.48 62.93
N ALA A 2 -41.74 1.39 63.53
CA ALA A 2 -41.40 0.03 63.04
C ALA A 2 -41.94 -0.30 61.62
N ALA A 3 -43.23 -0.01 61.34
CA ALA A 3 -43.86 -0.30 60.08
C ALA A 3 -43.33 0.52 58.91
N THR A 4 -42.76 1.71 59.17
CA THR A 4 -42.08 2.54 58.10
C THR A 4 -40.70 1.99 57.74
N ASN A 5 -40.04 1.31 58.69
CA ASN A 5 -38.72 0.71 58.45
C ASN A 5 -38.82 -0.59 57.63
N GLU A 6 -39.86 -1.42 57.87
CA GLU A 6 -40.10 -2.65 57.10
C GLU A 6 -40.49 -2.34 55.64
N ALA A 7 -41.33 -1.32 55.40
CA ALA A 7 -41.66 -0.90 54.02
C ALA A 7 -40.47 -0.32 53.25
N ALA A 8 -39.57 0.40 53.94
CA ALA A 8 -38.32 0.89 53.33
C ALA A 8 -37.35 -0.25 53.00
N GLN A 9 -37.26 -1.25 53.90
CA GLN A 9 -36.41 -2.43 53.68
C GLN A 9 -36.89 -3.26 52.51
N ALA A 10 -38.20 -3.52 52.41
CA ALA A 10 -38.80 -4.23 51.29
C ALA A 10 -38.59 -3.50 49.93
N LYS A 11 -38.61 -2.16 49.93
CA LYS A 11 -38.36 -1.37 48.71
C LYS A 11 -36.88 -1.39 48.32
N ILE A 12 -35.97 -1.46 49.29
CA ILE A 12 -34.52 -1.62 49.02
C ILE A 12 -34.25 -3.00 48.39
N GLU A 13 -34.85 -4.06 48.91
CA GLU A 13 -34.70 -5.40 48.35
C GLU A 13 -35.28 -5.51 46.94
N GLU A 14 -36.45 -4.90 46.69
CA GLU A 14 -37.03 -4.83 45.33
C GLU A 14 -36.13 -4.09 44.35
N LEU A 15 -35.54 -2.97 44.74
CA LEU A 15 -34.60 -2.19 43.93
C LEU A 15 -33.28 -2.95 43.69
N GLN A 16 -32.78 -3.67 44.68
CA GLN A 16 -31.61 -4.52 44.53
C GLN A 16 -31.85 -5.65 43.54
N GLN A 17 -33.02 -6.32 43.59
CA GLN A 17 -33.40 -7.34 42.61
C GLN A 17 -33.55 -6.74 41.21
N GLN A 18 -34.11 -5.54 41.06
CA GLN A 18 -34.18 -4.86 39.78
C GLN A 18 -32.80 -4.50 39.22
N ILE A 19 -31.89 -4.06 40.08
CA ILE A 19 -30.49 -3.78 39.68
C ILE A 19 -29.78 -5.07 39.26
N GLU A 20 -29.93 -6.18 39.98
CA GLU A 20 -29.38 -7.48 39.57
C GLU A 20 -29.95 -7.99 38.25
N GLN A 21 -31.27 -7.85 38.06
CA GLN A 21 -31.91 -8.21 36.78
C GLN A 21 -31.41 -7.34 35.60
N LEU A 22 -31.25 -6.03 35.81
CA LEU A 22 -30.71 -5.12 34.82
C LEU A 22 -29.21 -5.39 34.55
N GLN A 23 -28.45 -5.76 35.59
CA GLN A 23 -27.05 -6.17 35.43
C GLN A 23 -26.94 -7.51 34.70
N GLN A 24 -27.81 -8.49 34.93
CA GLN A 24 -27.86 -9.75 34.22
C GLN A 24 -28.33 -9.55 32.77
N GLN A 25 -29.30 -8.66 32.52
CA GLN A 25 -29.70 -8.28 31.15
C GLN A 25 -28.58 -7.52 30.40
N ALA A 26 -27.83 -6.68 31.11
CA ALA A 26 -26.66 -6.00 30.54
C ALA A 26 -25.49 -6.95 30.28
N GLN A 27 -25.30 -7.99 31.10
CA GLN A 27 -24.30 -9.04 30.90
C GLN A 27 -24.73 -10.05 29.80
N GLY A 28 -26.04 -10.21 29.55
CA GLY A 28 -26.58 -11.12 28.53
C GLY A 28 -26.54 -10.63 27.09
N SER A 29 -26.00 -9.41 26.83
CA SER A 29 -25.95 -8.81 25.49
C SER A 29 -24.58 -8.27 25.10
N THR A 30 -23.50 -8.80 25.62
CA THR A 30 -22.19 -8.56 25.01
C THR A 30 -21.98 -9.57 23.89
N THR A 31 -22.44 -9.22 22.69
CA THR A 31 -22.06 -9.93 21.47
C THR A 31 -20.54 -10.02 21.45
N SER A 32 -19.99 -11.24 21.48
CA SER A 32 -18.56 -11.46 21.39
C SER A 32 -18.02 -10.86 20.10
N SER A 33 -16.79 -10.38 20.12
CA SER A 33 -16.11 -9.93 18.87
C SER A 33 -16.01 -11.04 17.82
N PHE A 34 -16.17 -12.31 18.23
CA PHE A 34 -16.21 -13.47 17.33
C PHE A 34 -17.58 -13.70 16.68
N ASP A 35 -18.65 -13.08 17.20
CA ASP A 35 -20.01 -13.21 16.68
C ASP A 35 -20.35 -12.17 15.59
N VAL A 36 -19.40 -11.30 15.26
CA VAL A 36 -19.56 -10.21 14.30
C VAL A 36 -18.53 -10.35 13.19
N TYR A 37 -18.98 -10.18 11.94
CA TYR A 37 -18.05 -10.15 10.80
C TYR A 37 -16.97 -9.08 10.99
N SER A 38 -15.70 -9.48 10.80
CA SER A 38 -14.56 -8.59 10.76
C SER A 38 -13.71 -8.86 9.51
N THR A 39 -13.09 -7.82 8.97
CA THR A 39 -12.19 -7.98 7.83
C THR A 39 -10.83 -8.49 8.26
N SER A 40 -10.23 -9.39 7.47
CA SER A 40 -8.86 -9.86 7.68
C SER A 40 -7.82 -8.73 7.56
N LEU A 41 -8.14 -7.62 6.88
CA LEU A 41 -7.24 -6.47 6.80
C LEU A 41 -6.94 -5.91 8.18
N THR A 42 -7.97 -5.67 8.99
CA THR A 42 -7.80 -5.07 10.32
C THR A 42 -7.36 -6.08 11.39
N SER A 43 -7.76 -7.35 11.26
CA SER A 43 -7.48 -8.37 12.28
C SER A 43 -6.14 -9.09 12.08
N ARG A 44 -5.58 -9.11 10.85
CA ARG A 44 -4.42 -9.95 10.51
C ARG A 44 -3.32 -9.26 9.72
N TYR A 45 -3.63 -8.34 8.79
CA TYR A 45 -2.68 -7.94 7.76
C TYR A 45 -2.12 -6.54 7.90
N CYS A 46 -2.85 -5.62 8.54
CA CYS A 46 -2.46 -4.22 8.64
C CYS A 46 -1.87 -3.85 9.99
N SER A 47 -1.14 -2.74 10.01
CA SER A 47 -0.59 -2.16 11.24
C SER A 47 -1.70 -1.56 12.11
N LYS A 48 -1.40 -1.44 13.41
CA LYS A 48 -2.27 -0.71 14.35
C LYS A 48 -2.36 0.78 14.00
N GLU A 49 -1.30 1.34 13.44
CA GLU A 49 -1.21 2.74 13.05
C GLU A 49 -2.25 3.08 11.98
N LEU A 50 -2.25 2.36 10.85
CA LEU A 50 -3.17 2.64 9.75
C LEU A 50 -4.61 2.23 10.08
N THR A 51 -4.81 1.13 10.83
CA THR A 51 -6.16 0.75 11.29
C THR A 51 -6.75 1.78 12.24
N PHE A 52 -5.94 2.38 13.13
CA PHE A 52 -6.37 3.47 13.97
C PHE A 52 -6.68 4.73 13.17
N LEU A 53 -5.85 5.09 12.19
CA LEU A 53 -6.05 6.27 11.34
C LEU A 53 -7.45 6.30 10.71
N PHE A 54 -7.93 5.16 10.21
CA PHE A 54 -9.27 5.03 9.61
C PHE A 54 -10.36 4.60 10.59
N SER A 55 -10.07 4.54 11.90
CA SER A 55 -11.07 4.23 12.92
C SER A 55 -12.11 5.35 13.04
N GLN A 56 -13.30 5.00 13.54
CA GLN A 56 -14.33 5.97 13.84
C GLN A 56 -13.84 7.06 14.81
N ARG A 57 -13.06 6.68 15.83
CA ARG A 57 -12.51 7.63 16.79
C ARG A 57 -11.58 8.65 16.14
N SER A 58 -10.66 8.21 15.31
CA SER A 58 -9.76 9.10 14.57
C SER A 58 -10.54 10.04 13.65
N ARG A 59 -11.48 9.50 12.88
CA ARG A 59 -12.32 10.25 11.93
C ARG A 59 -13.15 11.34 12.65
N HIS A 60 -13.90 10.97 13.67
CA HIS A 60 -14.79 11.91 14.36
C HIS A 60 -14.03 12.89 15.26
N SER A 61 -12.88 12.51 15.79
CA SER A 61 -11.98 13.46 16.46
C SER A 61 -11.40 14.47 15.47
N THR A 62 -11.13 14.05 14.22
CA THR A 62 -10.74 14.97 13.15
C THR A 62 -11.87 15.94 12.79
N TRP A 63 -13.15 15.51 12.82
CA TRP A 63 -14.28 16.42 12.68
C TRP A 63 -14.30 17.50 13.77
N ARG A 64 -14.07 17.12 15.04
CA ARG A 64 -13.99 18.08 16.15
C ARG A 64 -12.84 19.09 15.97
N LYS A 65 -11.67 18.61 15.50
CA LYS A 65 -10.55 19.50 15.15
C LYS A 65 -10.93 20.48 14.04
N LEU A 66 -11.65 20.02 13.03
CA LEU A 66 -12.13 20.87 11.92
C LEU A 66 -13.13 21.92 12.41
N TRP A 67 -14.10 21.55 13.26
CA TRP A 67 -15.04 22.50 13.84
C TRP A 67 -14.34 23.53 14.74
N LEU A 68 -13.38 23.11 15.55
CA LEU A 68 -12.56 24.04 16.32
C LEU A 68 -11.77 24.98 15.42
N GLY A 69 -11.10 24.46 14.40
CA GLY A 69 -10.33 25.26 13.45
C GLY A 69 -11.19 26.28 12.69
N LEU A 70 -12.41 25.89 12.33
CA LEU A 70 -13.40 26.81 11.74
C LEU A 70 -13.78 27.92 12.72
N ALA A 71 -14.20 27.57 13.93
CA ALA A 71 -14.61 28.54 14.94
C ALA A 71 -13.47 29.51 15.33
N GLU A 72 -12.24 29.00 15.47
CA GLU A 72 -11.07 29.86 15.72
C GLU A 72 -10.82 30.84 14.56
N ALA A 73 -10.87 30.35 13.31
CA ALA A 73 -10.66 31.21 12.15
C ALA A 73 -11.76 32.27 11.99
N GLU A 74 -13.03 31.90 12.21
CA GLU A 74 -14.16 32.83 12.20
C GLU A 74 -14.04 33.88 13.31
N SER A 75 -13.67 33.47 14.54
CA SER A 75 -13.45 34.39 15.67
C SER A 75 -12.32 35.39 15.36
N GLU A 76 -11.20 34.94 14.81
CA GLU A 76 -10.09 35.80 14.37
C GLU A 76 -10.49 36.80 13.27
N LEU A 77 -11.48 36.46 12.47
CA LEU A 77 -12.03 37.33 11.41
C LEU A 77 -13.19 38.21 11.90
N GLY A 78 -13.49 38.20 13.19
CA GLY A 78 -14.40 39.16 13.83
C GLY A 78 -15.81 38.63 14.07
N VAL A 79 -16.06 37.33 14.04
CA VAL A 79 -17.35 36.74 14.42
C VAL A 79 -17.49 36.75 15.94
N THR A 80 -18.22 37.72 16.46
CA THR A 80 -18.32 38.04 17.91
C THR A 80 -19.14 37.04 18.70
N SER A 81 -19.98 36.24 18.08
CA SER A 81 -20.77 35.19 18.72
C SER A 81 -19.90 34.02 19.24
N ILE A 82 -18.66 33.90 18.76
CA ILE A 82 -17.71 32.87 19.18
C ILE A 82 -16.89 33.40 20.36
N THR A 83 -17.20 32.90 21.56
CA THR A 83 -16.58 33.37 22.79
C THR A 83 -15.28 32.61 23.10
N PRO A 84 -14.34 33.21 23.87
CA PRO A 84 -13.14 32.50 24.35
C PRO A 84 -13.46 31.24 25.15
N GLU A 85 -14.54 31.24 25.91
CA GLU A 85 -14.99 30.08 26.69
C GLU A 85 -15.47 28.94 25.78
N ALA A 86 -16.20 29.26 24.70
CA ALA A 86 -16.60 28.27 23.68
C ALA A 86 -15.38 27.57 23.07
N LEU A 87 -14.39 28.34 22.62
CA LEU A 87 -13.16 27.80 22.04
C LEU A 87 -12.35 26.95 23.04
N LYS A 88 -12.32 27.36 24.30
CA LYS A 88 -11.65 26.60 25.36
C LYS A 88 -12.30 25.23 25.54
N GLN A 89 -13.62 25.17 25.73
CA GLN A 89 -14.35 23.91 25.90
C GLN A 89 -14.20 23.01 24.67
N MET A 90 -14.22 23.55 23.45
CA MET A 90 -13.97 22.77 22.24
C MET A 90 -12.56 22.14 22.25
N ARG A 91 -11.51 22.89 22.64
CA ARG A 91 -10.13 22.35 22.72
C ARG A 91 -9.99 21.22 23.72
N GLU A 92 -10.68 21.32 24.86
CA GLU A 92 -10.64 20.32 25.92
C GLU A 92 -11.37 19.02 25.55
N ALA A 93 -12.25 19.04 24.53
CA ALA A 93 -13.11 17.92 24.12
C ALA A 93 -12.84 17.40 22.69
N LEU A 94 -11.62 17.53 22.17
CA LEU A 94 -11.30 17.13 20.79
C LEU A 94 -11.34 15.62 20.55
N THR A 95 -10.95 14.81 21.54
CA THR A 95 -11.02 13.36 21.40
C THR A 95 -12.41 12.85 21.70
N VAL A 96 -13.02 12.17 20.72
CA VAL A 96 -14.35 11.56 20.87
C VAL A 96 -14.24 10.35 21.80
N THR A 97 -15.01 10.34 22.88
CA THR A 97 -15.07 9.25 23.86
C THR A 97 -16.18 8.25 23.52
N ASP A 98 -16.19 7.08 24.17
CA ASP A 98 -17.26 6.09 23.99
C ASP A 98 -18.64 6.67 24.38
N LYS A 99 -18.69 7.52 25.43
CA LYS A 99 -19.92 8.23 25.82
C LYS A 99 -20.43 9.16 24.71
N ASP A 100 -19.51 9.85 24.01
CA ASP A 100 -19.88 10.71 22.89
C ASP A 100 -20.46 9.91 21.73
N PHE A 101 -19.88 8.72 21.44
CA PHE A 101 -20.44 7.83 20.43
C PHE A 101 -21.84 7.34 20.78
N GLU A 102 -22.08 6.96 22.03
CA GLU A 102 -23.43 6.57 22.48
C GLU A 102 -24.43 7.74 22.38
N ALA A 103 -24.05 8.95 22.78
CA ALA A 103 -24.87 10.13 22.61
C ALA A 103 -25.17 10.42 21.13
N ALA A 104 -24.15 10.37 20.26
CA ALA A 104 -24.33 10.56 18.83
C ALA A 104 -25.25 9.49 18.22
N LYS A 105 -25.12 8.23 18.61
CA LYS A 105 -25.95 7.11 18.15
C LYS A 105 -27.43 7.28 18.51
N VAL A 106 -27.74 7.78 19.70
CA VAL A 106 -29.11 8.10 20.11
C VAL A 106 -29.66 9.24 19.26
N GLU A 107 -28.89 10.31 19.10
CA GLU A 107 -29.31 11.49 18.35
C GLU A 107 -29.48 11.19 16.85
N GLU A 108 -28.61 10.36 16.26
CA GLU A 108 -28.70 9.96 14.86
C GLU A 108 -29.98 9.19 14.55
N LYS A 109 -30.46 8.36 15.48
CA LYS A 109 -31.76 7.67 15.32
C LYS A 109 -32.93 8.64 15.22
N ILE A 110 -32.83 9.80 15.88
CA ILE A 110 -33.86 10.83 15.88
C ILE A 110 -33.77 11.68 14.63
N ARG A 111 -32.58 12.25 14.37
CA ARG A 111 -32.34 13.22 13.30
C ARG A 111 -32.08 12.61 11.93
N ARG A 112 -31.70 11.32 11.87
CA ARG A 112 -31.31 10.61 10.66
C ARG A 112 -30.17 11.29 9.87
N HIS A 113 -29.22 11.88 10.63
CA HIS A 113 -28.10 12.63 10.07
C HIS A 113 -26.87 12.51 11.00
N ASP A 114 -25.83 11.83 10.53
CA ASP A 114 -24.62 11.51 11.28
C ASP A 114 -23.84 12.76 11.73
N VAL A 115 -23.60 13.71 10.80
CA VAL A 115 -22.83 14.92 11.12
C VAL A 115 -23.56 15.74 12.19
N MET A 116 -24.88 15.92 12.05
CA MET A 116 -25.66 16.69 13.04
C MET A 116 -25.76 15.97 14.39
N ALA A 117 -25.74 14.64 14.42
CA ALA A 117 -25.66 13.87 15.65
C ALA A 117 -24.33 14.11 16.39
N HIS A 118 -23.22 14.19 15.66
CA HIS A 118 -21.91 14.50 16.23
C HIS A 118 -21.75 15.98 16.61
N VAL A 119 -22.40 16.92 15.92
CA VAL A 119 -22.52 18.34 16.37
C VAL A 119 -23.22 18.39 17.73
N HIS A 120 -24.35 17.69 17.88
CA HIS A 120 -25.07 17.61 19.14
C HIS A 120 -24.20 17.01 20.26
N ALA A 121 -23.59 15.83 20.02
CA ALA A 121 -22.73 15.18 20.99
C ALA A 121 -21.54 16.07 21.41
N PHE A 122 -20.97 16.84 20.49
CA PHE A 122 -19.91 17.80 20.81
C PHE A 122 -20.44 18.97 21.65
N GLY A 123 -21.65 19.48 21.34
CA GLY A 123 -22.30 20.52 22.14
C GLY A 123 -22.62 20.11 23.59
N LEU A 124 -22.87 18.81 23.84
CA LEU A 124 -23.10 18.30 25.21
C LEU A 124 -21.84 18.41 26.09
N VAL A 125 -20.65 18.23 25.50
CA VAL A 125 -19.37 18.30 26.23
C VAL A 125 -18.70 19.67 26.11
N ALA A 126 -19.19 20.54 25.23
CA ALA A 126 -18.77 21.92 25.06
C ALA A 126 -19.99 22.84 24.99
N PRO A 127 -20.77 22.97 26.09
CA PRO A 127 -22.06 23.67 26.08
C PRO A 127 -21.96 25.14 25.69
N ALA A 128 -20.88 25.84 26.04
CA ALA A 128 -20.66 27.22 25.60
C ALA A 128 -20.49 27.36 24.07
N ALA A 129 -20.12 26.29 23.39
CA ALA A 129 -19.95 26.24 21.96
C ALA A 129 -21.17 25.67 21.21
N ALA A 130 -22.16 25.11 21.89
CA ALA A 130 -23.27 24.37 21.25
C ALA A 130 -23.98 25.15 20.14
N GLY A 131 -24.07 26.47 20.27
CA GLY A 131 -24.73 27.33 19.27
C GLY A 131 -23.83 27.76 18.10
N ILE A 132 -22.53 27.50 18.15
CA ILE A 132 -21.57 27.96 17.11
C ILE A 132 -20.82 26.80 16.44
N ILE A 133 -20.94 25.59 16.91
CA ILE A 133 -20.36 24.42 16.23
C ILE A 133 -21.01 24.30 14.85
N HIS A 134 -20.17 24.19 13.80
CA HIS A 134 -20.64 24.05 12.42
C HIS A 134 -21.25 25.33 11.81
N LEU A 135 -20.92 26.50 12.33
CA LEU A 135 -21.48 27.79 11.87
C LEU A 135 -21.12 28.01 10.39
N GLY A 136 -22.11 28.34 9.57
CA GLY A 136 -21.96 28.56 8.12
C GLY A 136 -21.58 27.32 7.29
N ALA A 137 -21.25 26.20 7.93
CA ALA A 137 -20.75 25.03 7.25
C ALA A 137 -21.87 24.09 6.76
N THR A 138 -21.55 23.30 5.75
CA THR A 138 -22.31 22.11 5.33
C THR A 138 -21.63 20.85 5.83
N SER A 139 -22.33 19.72 5.82
CA SER A 139 -21.78 18.42 6.26
C SER A 139 -20.46 18.06 5.59
N CYS A 140 -20.30 18.38 4.32
CA CYS A 140 -19.07 18.13 3.56
C CYS A 140 -17.88 18.99 4.02
N PHE A 141 -18.09 20.00 4.87
CA PHE A 141 -16.97 20.67 5.51
C PHE A 141 -16.15 19.67 6.36
N VAL A 142 -16.79 18.88 7.18
CA VAL A 142 -16.07 17.88 8.00
C VAL A 142 -15.83 16.58 7.28
N THR A 143 -16.80 16.05 6.52
CA THR A 143 -16.63 14.76 5.85
C THR A 143 -15.53 14.80 4.79
N ASP A 144 -15.49 15.82 3.96
CA ASP A 144 -14.54 15.94 2.86
C ASP A 144 -13.15 16.40 3.34
N ASN A 145 -13.09 17.42 4.21
CA ASN A 145 -11.80 17.88 4.72
C ASN A 145 -11.14 16.83 5.61
N ALA A 146 -11.90 16.09 6.43
CA ALA A 146 -11.35 14.98 7.21
C ALA A 146 -10.81 13.88 6.29
N GLU A 147 -11.52 13.51 5.24
CA GLU A 147 -11.06 12.50 4.29
C GLU A 147 -9.74 12.90 3.60
N LEU A 148 -9.60 14.18 3.22
CA LEU A 148 -8.35 14.69 2.66
C LEU A 148 -7.19 14.62 3.66
N ILE A 149 -7.43 14.92 4.95
CA ILE A 149 -6.45 14.78 6.02
C ILE A 149 -6.05 13.31 6.19
N LEU A 150 -7.04 12.40 6.30
CA LEU A 150 -6.78 10.97 6.49
C LEU A 150 -6.06 10.35 5.29
N MET A 151 -6.44 10.71 4.05
CA MET A 151 -5.76 10.25 2.83
C MET A 151 -4.32 10.76 2.77
N ARG A 152 -4.08 12.03 3.12
CA ARG A 152 -2.74 12.59 3.20
C ARG A 152 -1.84 11.82 4.16
N ASP A 153 -2.34 11.61 5.38
CA ASP A 153 -1.58 10.94 6.43
C ASP A 153 -1.37 9.44 6.10
N ALA A 154 -2.34 8.80 5.45
CA ALA A 154 -2.21 7.45 4.94
C ALA A 154 -1.19 7.33 3.80
N LEU A 155 -1.14 8.32 2.89
CA LEU A 155 -0.11 8.38 1.84
C LEU A 155 1.28 8.49 2.45
N ASP A 156 1.47 9.30 3.50
CA ASP A 156 2.76 9.42 4.20
C ASP A 156 3.20 8.07 4.81
N ILE A 157 2.27 7.29 5.37
CA ILE A 157 2.54 5.93 5.87
C ILE A 157 2.95 5.00 4.73
N LEU A 158 2.21 4.98 3.61
CA LEU A 158 2.53 4.11 2.46
C LEU A 158 3.86 4.48 1.82
N ILE A 159 4.16 5.76 1.65
CA ILE A 159 5.41 6.27 1.10
C ILE A 159 6.60 5.77 1.92
N ASN A 160 6.53 5.89 3.24
CA ASN A 160 7.59 5.42 4.15
C ASN A 160 7.79 3.90 4.04
N LYS A 161 6.71 3.11 4.04
CA LYS A 161 6.78 1.65 3.90
C LYS A 161 7.31 1.24 2.52
N MET A 162 6.92 1.94 1.46
CA MET A 162 7.44 1.73 0.10
C MET A 162 8.95 1.96 0.06
N ALA A 163 9.43 3.06 0.65
CA ALA A 163 10.86 3.36 0.72
C ALA A 163 11.65 2.24 1.43
N LYS A 164 11.09 1.63 2.48
CA LYS A 164 11.69 0.48 3.18
C LYS A 164 11.82 -0.73 2.25
N VAL A 165 10.78 -1.09 1.52
CA VAL A 165 10.79 -2.21 0.55
C VAL A 165 11.82 -1.95 -0.54
N ILE A 166 11.87 -0.74 -1.09
CA ILE A 166 12.86 -0.35 -2.11
C ILE A 166 14.28 -0.52 -1.55
N SER A 167 14.54 -0.07 -0.32
CA SER A 167 15.84 -0.20 0.34
C SER A 167 16.27 -1.66 0.49
N ASN A 168 15.36 -2.55 0.90
CA ASN A 168 15.66 -3.99 1.01
C ASN A 168 16.05 -4.58 -0.36
N LEU A 169 15.27 -4.29 -1.40
CA LEU A 169 15.54 -4.80 -2.75
C LEU A 169 16.77 -4.15 -3.39
N GLN A 170 17.08 -2.90 -3.07
CA GLN A 170 18.34 -2.24 -3.46
C GLN A 170 19.54 -3.01 -2.89
N ALA A 171 19.52 -3.29 -1.59
CA ALA A 171 20.57 -4.07 -0.93
C ALA A 171 20.73 -5.47 -1.54
N PHE A 172 19.62 -6.16 -1.77
CA PHE A 172 19.58 -7.47 -2.44
C PHE A 172 20.17 -7.38 -3.85
N SER A 173 19.79 -6.37 -4.63
CA SER A 173 20.31 -6.18 -6.00
C SER A 173 21.82 -5.99 -6.02
N LEU A 174 22.36 -5.20 -5.10
CA LEU A 174 23.80 -4.95 -4.97
C LEU A 174 24.54 -6.20 -4.49
N GLN A 175 23.99 -6.95 -3.54
CA GLN A 175 24.59 -8.19 -3.05
C GLN A 175 24.74 -9.23 -4.15
N TRP A 176 23.73 -9.37 -5.03
CA TRP A 176 23.67 -10.41 -6.04
C TRP A 176 23.94 -9.92 -7.47
N LYS A 177 24.53 -8.72 -7.63
CA LYS A 177 24.79 -8.11 -8.94
C LYS A 177 25.69 -8.90 -9.85
N SER A 178 26.54 -9.77 -9.30
CA SER A 178 27.50 -10.57 -10.06
C SER A 178 27.13 -12.06 -10.19
N GLU A 179 26.02 -12.52 -9.56
CA GLU A 179 25.59 -13.92 -9.63
C GLU A 179 24.88 -14.21 -10.95
N PRO A 180 25.47 -15.00 -11.88
CA PRO A 180 24.87 -15.31 -13.18
C PRO A 180 23.61 -16.15 -13.02
N THR A 181 22.59 -15.84 -13.81
CA THR A 181 21.35 -16.63 -13.92
C THR A 181 20.80 -16.55 -15.33
N LEU A 182 19.94 -17.52 -15.69
CA LEU A 182 19.21 -17.45 -16.95
C LEU A 182 18.19 -16.32 -16.93
N ALA A 183 18.12 -15.56 -18.00
CA ALA A 183 16.94 -14.74 -18.25
C ALA A 183 15.87 -15.58 -18.95
N TYR A 184 14.62 -15.11 -18.87
CA TYR A 184 13.48 -15.75 -19.50
C TYR A 184 12.70 -14.71 -20.32
N THR A 185 12.52 -15.01 -21.60
CA THR A 185 11.55 -14.31 -22.45
C THR A 185 10.52 -15.34 -22.91
N HIS A 186 9.23 -14.99 -22.85
CA HIS A 186 8.15 -15.95 -23.14
C HIS A 186 8.22 -17.24 -22.29
N LEU A 187 8.76 -17.15 -21.07
CA LEU A 187 9.08 -18.29 -20.18
C LEU A 187 10.01 -19.34 -20.83
N GLN A 188 10.76 -18.96 -21.84
CA GLN A 188 11.84 -19.76 -22.41
C GLN A 188 13.19 -19.18 -22.01
N SER A 189 14.17 -20.05 -21.82
CA SER A 189 15.55 -19.66 -21.51
C SER A 189 16.10 -18.71 -22.58
N ALA A 190 16.65 -17.60 -22.15
CA ALA A 190 17.21 -16.56 -23.00
C ALA A 190 18.63 -16.20 -22.54
N GLN A 191 19.21 -15.18 -23.16
CA GLN A 191 20.55 -14.71 -22.82
C GLN A 191 20.67 -14.44 -21.31
N PRO A 192 21.80 -14.79 -20.69
CA PRO A 192 22.01 -14.65 -19.27
C PRO A 192 22.00 -13.22 -18.77
N ILE A 193 21.60 -13.09 -17.52
CA ILE A 193 21.68 -11.88 -16.72
C ILE A 193 22.30 -12.22 -15.37
N THR A 194 22.17 -11.34 -14.38
CA THR A 194 22.47 -11.66 -12.98
C THR A 194 21.22 -11.59 -12.11
N VAL A 195 21.24 -12.29 -10.97
CA VAL A 195 20.17 -12.24 -9.97
C VAL A 195 19.90 -10.80 -9.55
N GLY A 196 20.94 -10.02 -9.26
CA GLY A 196 20.80 -8.60 -8.90
C GLY A 196 20.26 -7.74 -10.05
N ARG A 197 20.60 -8.06 -11.30
CA ARG A 197 20.04 -7.32 -12.47
C ARG A 197 18.54 -7.57 -12.64
N ARG A 198 18.07 -8.78 -12.34
CA ARG A 198 16.63 -9.09 -12.32
C ARG A 198 15.91 -8.27 -11.25
N SER A 199 16.41 -8.27 -10.02
CA SER A 199 15.79 -7.54 -8.92
C SER A 199 15.87 -6.01 -9.08
N ALA A 200 16.88 -5.49 -9.74
CA ALA A 200 16.98 -4.06 -10.04
C ALA A 200 15.81 -3.54 -10.91
N GLN A 201 15.19 -4.40 -11.71
CA GLN A 201 13.95 -4.05 -12.40
C GLN A 201 12.78 -3.88 -11.42
N TRP A 202 12.66 -4.76 -10.43
CA TRP A 202 11.64 -4.61 -9.38
C TRP A 202 11.81 -3.30 -8.60
N VAL A 203 13.06 -2.96 -8.30
CA VAL A 203 13.41 -1.68 -7.67
C VAL A 203 12.94 -0.51 -8.52
N GLN A 204 13.18 -0.55 -9.83
CA GLN A 204 12.77 0.52 -10.75
C GLN A 204 11.26 0.72 -10.76
N ASP A 205 10.48 -0.37 -10.84
CA ASP A 205 9.01 -0.31 -10.84
C ASP A 205 8.51 0.34 -9.56
N LEU A 206 9.06 -0.04 -8.39
CA LEU A 206 8.68 0.53 -7.10
C LEU A 206 9.14 1.99 -6.92
N VAL A 207 10.27 2.39 -7.49
CA VAL A 207 10.69 3.81 -7.49
C VAL A 207 9.72 4.66 -8.30
N MET A 208 9.24 4.16 -9.44
CA MET A 208 8.20 4.85 -10.23
C MET A 208 6.89 4.97 -9.45
N ASP A 209 6.50 3.94 -8.69
CA ASP A 209 5.33 4.00 -7.82
C ASP A 209 5.53 5.00 -6.66
N LEU A 210 6.72 5.05 -6.06
CA LEU A 210 7.08 6.03 -5.03
C LEU A 210 6.94 7.47 -5.55
N GLU A 211 7.49 7.76 -6.72
CA GLU A 211 7.38 9.06 -7.38
C GLU A 211 5.91 9.43 -7.66
N ALA A 212 5.09 8.48 -8.08
CA ALA A 212 3.65 8.69 -8.30
C ALA A 212 2.92 9.01 -6.99
N LEU A 213 3.20 8.30 -5.91
CA LEU A 213 2.62 8.56 -4.58
C LEU A 213 3.05 9.94 -4.05
N GLU A 214 4.33 10.30 -4.17
CA GLU A 214 4.84 11.62 -3.78
C GLU A 214 4.17 12.75 -4.56
N ALA A 215 4.01 12.58 -5.86
CA ALA A 215 3.35 13.56 -6.72
C ALA A 215 1.88 13.76 -6.30
N VAL A 216 1.16 12.69 -6.05
CA VAL A 216 -0.23 12.73 -5.56
C VAL A 216 -0.30 13.38 -4.19
N ARG A 217 0.56 12.97 -3.26
CA ARG A 217 0.64 13.54 -1.90
C ARG A 217 0.90 15.06 -1.93
N LYS A 218 1.84 15.49 -2.74
CA LYS A 218 2.16 16.91 -2.96
C LYS A 218 1.02 17.68 -3.64
N GLY A 219 0.27 17.00 -4.50
CA GLY A 219 -0.86 17.57 -5.26
C GLY A 219 -2.11 17.76 -4.44
N LEU A 220 -2.26 17.14 -3.26
CA LEU A 220 -3.45 17.30 -2.43
C LEU A 220 -3.64 18.76 -2.00
N ARG A 221 -4.90 19.22 -2.09
CA ARG A 221 -5.36 20.52 -1.63
C ARG A 221 -6.50 20.35 -0.64
N PHE A 222 -6.77 21.37 0.12
CA PHE A 222 -7.89 21.37 1.06
C PHE A 222 -9.18 21.72 0.34
N ARG A 223 -10.33 21.21 0.81
CA ARG A 223 -11.62 21.72 0.31
C ARG A 223 -11.93 23.08 0.92
N GLY A 224 -11.61 23.25 2.20
CA GLY A 224 -11.90 24.47 2.94
C GLY A 224 -13.38 24.65 3.29
N ALA A 225 -13.72 25.87 3.65
CA ALA A 225 -15.06 26.34 3.98
C ALA A 225 -15.73 26.96 2.74
N GLN A 226 -16.32 26.12 1.89
CA GLN A 226 -16.86 26.52 0.58
C GLN A 226 -18.40 26.66 0.57
N GLY A 227 -19.07 26.18 1.64
CA GLY A 227 -20.53 26.20 1.73
C GLY A 227 -21.23 25.09 0.95
N THR A 228 -22.54 25.21 0.83
CA THR A 228 -23.43 24.16 0.33
C THR A 228 -23.22 23.84 -1.16
N THR A 229 -22.85 24.82 -1.96
CA THR A 229 -22.69 24.70 -3.41
C THR A 229 -21.33 25.20 -3.93
N GLY A 230 -20.41 25.49 -3.01
CA GLY A 230 -19.07 25.97 -3.35
C GLY A 230 -18.97 27.48 -3.57
N THR A 231 -20.03 28.25 -3.27
CA THR A 231 -20.08 29.68 -3.47
C THR A 231 -19.72 30.52 -2.24
N GLN A 232 -19.52 29.90 -1.10
CA GLN A 232 -19.31 30.54 0.21
C GLN A 232 -20.44 31.46 0.65
N ALA A 233 -21.66 31.34 0.10
CA ALA A 233 -22.78 32.27 0.34
C ALA A 233 -23.06 32.47 1.84
N SER A 234 -23.11 31.39 2.66
CA SER A 234 -23.33 31.51 4.10
C SER A 234 -22.18 32.21 4.83
N PHE A 235 -20.95 32.00 4.41
CA PHE A 235 -19.79 32.70 4.99
C PHE A 235 -19.75 34.15 4.60
N LEU A 236 -20.11 34.47 3.34
CA LEU A 236 -20.20 35.84 2.90
C LEU A 236 -21.28 36.62 3.68
N GLU A 237 -22.39 35.96 4.04
CA GLU A 237 -23.43 36.55 4.90
C GLU A 237 -22.89 36.74 6.34
N ILE A 238 -22.22 35.78 6.92
CA ILE A 238 -21.58 35.88 8.25
C ILE A 238 -20.58 37.05 8.30
N PHE A 239 -19.86 37.28 7.23
CA PHE A 239 -18.88 38.36 7.12
C PHE A 239 -19.46 39.65 6.51
N GLU A 240 -20.80 39.81 6.50
CA GLU A 240 -21.49 41.04 6.06
C GLU A 240 -21.09 41.51 4.64
N GLY A 241 -20.83 40.58 3.73
CA GLY A 241 -20.43 40.84 2.36
C GLY A 241 -18.92 41.05 2.13
N ASP A 242 -18.09 40.81 3.14
CA ASP A 242 -16.64 40.97 3.04
C ASP A 242 -16.00 39.77 2.34
N HIS A 243 -15.68 39.92 1.04
CA HIS A 243 -15.03 38.89 0.23
C HIS A 243 -13.62 38.51 0.71
N GLU A 244 -12.86 39.50 1.23
CA GLU A 244 -11.50 39.29 1.71
C GLU A 244 -11.48 38.38 2.95
N LYS A 245 -12.47 38.54 3.83
CA LYS A 245 -12.63 37.62 4.97
C LYS A 245 -12.96 36.19 4.54
N CYS A 246 -13.74 36.00 3.48
CA CYS A 246 -14.02 34.67 2.93
C CYS A 246 -12.74 34.00 2.38
N LEU A 247 -11.88 34.77 1.72
CA LEU A 247 -10.56 34.25 1.27
C LEU A 247 -9.66 33.93 2.46
N ALA A 248 -9.54 34.88 3.40
CA ALA A 248 -8.72 34.70 4.60
C ALA A 248 -9.17 33.53 5.47
N LEU A 249 -10.46 33.19 5.52
CA LEU A 249 -10.98 32.02 6.20
C LEU A 249 -10.34 30.74 5.66
N ASN A 250 -10.32 30.56 4.35
CA ASN A 250 -9.72 29.38 3.72
C ASN A 250 -8.19 29.33 3.88
N GLU A 251 -7.51 30.48 3.80
CA GLU A 251 -6.06 30.55 4.06
C GLU A 251 -5.71 30.11 5.49
N LYS A 252 -6.46 30.61 6.50
CA LYS A 252 -6.30 30.22 7.89
C LYS A 252 -6.54 28.72 8.11
N LEU A 253 -7.57 28.15 7.48
CA LEU A 253 -7.85 26.72 7.55
C LEU A 253 -6.73 25.90 6.89
N CYS A 254 -6.24 26.29 5.72
CA CYS A 254 -5.11 25.63 5.08
C CYS A 254 -3.87 25.62 5.97
N GLN A 255 -3.52 26.75 6.58
CA GLN A 255 -2.39 26.86 7.51
C GLN A 255 -2.54 25.94 8.73
N ARG A 256 -3.74 25.91 9.35
CA ARG A 256 -4.03 25.07 10.53
C ARG A 256 -3.92 23.58 10.24
N PHE A 257 -4.33 23.14 9.05
CA PHE A 257 -4.39 21.73 8.70
C PHE A 257 -3.24 21.28 7.79
N GLY A 258 -2.27 22.15 7.49
CA GLY A 258 -1.05 21.79 6.78
C GLY A 258 -1.29 21.52 5.29
N PHE A 259 -2.19 22.24 4.64
CA PHE A 259 -2.40 22.21 3.19
C PHE A 259 -1.84 23.47 2.54
N PRO A 260 -1.27 23.39 1.32
CA PRO A 260 -0.70 24.57 0.66
C PRO A 260 -1.75 25.57 0.18
N SER A 261 -2.96 25.10 -0.15
CA SER A 261 -4.10 25.92 -0.59
C SER A 261 -5.37 25.06 -0.58
N CYS A 262 -6.52 25.70 -0.82
CA CYS A 262 -7.74 24.99 -1.23
C CYS A 262 -7.69 24.65 -2.73
N TYR A 263 -8.59 23.75 -3.17
CA TYR A 263 -8.92 23.62 -4.59
C TYR A 263 -9.56 24.91 -5.08
N ASP A 264 -9.19 25.35 -6.29
CA ASP A 264 -9.70 26.60 -6.86
C ASP A 264 -11.22 26.58 -7.06
N ILE A 265 -11.76 25.43 -7.46
CA ILE A 265 -13.19 25.21 -7.64
C ILE A 265 -13.64 24.03 -6.77
N SER A 266 -14.66 24.29 -5.98
CA SER A 266 -15.38 23.29 -5.21
C SER A 266 -16.87 23.39 -5.50
N THR A 267 -17.57 22.28 -5.31
CA THR A 267 -19.03 22.26 -5.20
C THR A 267 -19.43 22.05 -3.74
N GLN A 268 -20.46 21.31 -3.42
CA GLN A 268 -20.67 20.86 -2.03
C GLN A 268 -19.51 19.97 -1.55
N THR A 269 -18.84 19.29 -2.49
CA THR A 269 -17.68 18.43 -2.24
C THR A 269 -16.43 18.99 -2.93
N TYR A 270 -15.24 18.48 -2.58
CA TYR A 270 -14.13 18.54 -3.53
C TYR A 270 -14.42 17.59 -4.71
N THR A 271 -13.84 17.88 -5.87
CA THR A 271 -14.04 16.99 -7.03
C THR A 271 -13.59 15.56 -6.74
N ARG A 272 -14.47 14.59 -7.00
CA ARG A 272 -14.15 13.15 -6.82
C ARG A 272 -13.07 12.66 -7.80
N LYS A 273 -12.64 13.51 -8.74
CA LYS A 273 -11.44 13.30 -9.54
C LYS A 273 -10.19 13.10 -8.70
N VAL A 274 -10.12 13.74 -7.53
CA VAL A 274 -9.02 13.56 -6.57
C VAL A 274 -8.96 12.12 -6.08
N ASP A 275 -10.09 11.53 -5.69
CA ASP A 275 -10.17 10.15 -5.25
C ASP A 275 -9.69 9.19 -6.35
N THR A 276 -10.06 9.46 -7.61
CA THR A 276 -9.60 8.70 -8.78
C THR A 276 -8.08 8.77 -8.95
N ILE A 277 -7.50 9.95 -8.82
CA ILE A 277 -6.04 10.15 -8.95
C ILE A 277 -5.30 9.42 -7.83
N VAL A 278 -5.77 9.56 -6.58
CA VAL A 278 -5.20 8.84 -5.42
C VAL A 278 -5.30 7.34 -5.63
N ALA A 279 -6.49 6.83 -6.00
CA ALA A 279 -6.73 5.40 -6.18
C ALA A 279 -5.84 4.79 -7.27
N ASN A 280 -5.64 5.48 -8.39
CA ASN A 280 -4.77 4.98 -9.45
C ASN A 280 -3.30 4.91 -9.02
N ALA A 281 -2.80 5.89 -8.28
CA ALA A 281 -1.44 5.86 -7.75
C ALA A 281 -1.25 4.74 -6.72
N VAL A 282 -2.21 4.59 -5.79
CA VAL A 282 -2.17 3.53 -4.77
C VAL A 282 -2.30 2.13 -5.41
N ALA A 283 -3.13 1.98 -6.43
CA ALA A 283 -3.29 0.71 -7.16
C ALA A 283 -2.02 0.31 -7.94
N GLY A 284 -1.18 1.27 -8.32
CA GLY A 284 0.15 1.02 -8.91
C GLY A 284 1.00 0.10 -8.03
N ILE A 285 0.96 0.29 -6.71
CA ILE A 285 1.61 -0.60 -5.73
C ILE A 285 1.20 -2.06 -5.95
N GLY A 286 -0.10 -2.30 -6.14
CA GLY A 286 -0.63 -3.64 -6.38
C GLY A 286 -0.11 -4.25 -7.68
N ALA A 287 0.01 -3.47 -8.75
CA ALA A 287 0.52 -3.96 -10.03
C ALA A 287 1.99 -4.39 -9.92
N SER A 288 2.85 -3.53 -9.38
CA SER A 288 4.27 -3.82 -9.18
C SER A 288 4.48 -4.98 -8.19
N ALA A 289 3.75 -4.99 -7.08
CA ALA A 289 3.83 -6.06 -6.08
C ALA A 289 3.41 -7.42 -6.65
N SER A 290 2.35 -7.46 -7.45
CA SER A 290 1.89 -8.69 -8.11
C SER A 290 2.92 -9.23 -9.10
N LYS A 291 3.60 -8.33 -9.83
CA LYS A 291 4.69 -8.68 -10.75
C LYS A 291 5.87 -9.28 -9.98
N ILE A 292 6.33 -8.65 -8.91
CA ILE A 292 7.44 -9.13 -8.06
C ILE A 292 7.10 -10.51 -7.47
N ALA A 293 5.92 -10.62 -6.86
CA ALA A 293 5.47 -11.87 -6.25
C ALA A 293 5.30 -12.99 -7.29
N GLY A 294 4.85 -12.67 -8.51
CA GLY A 294 4.77 -13.61 -9.62
C GLY A 294 6.14 -14.15 -10.04
N ASP A 295 7.12 -13.26 -10.23
CA ASP A 295 8.50 -13.67 -10.54
C ASP A 295 9.09 -14.56 -9.44
N LEU A 296 8.93 -14.18 -8.17
CA LEU A 296 9.43 -14.95 -7.04
C LEU A 296 8.78 -16.34 -6.95
N ARG A 297 7.48 -16.46 -7.25
CA ARG A 297 6.80 -17.77 -7.29
C ARG A 297 7.34 -18.65 -8.39
N HIS A 298 7.69 -18.12 -9.57
CA HIS A 298 8.38 -18.88 -10.61
C HIS A 298 9.77 -19.29 -10.17
N LEU A 299 10.55 -18.37 -9.58
CA LEU A 299 11.89 -18.65 -9.10
C LEU A 299 11.92 -19.72 -7.98
N ALA A 300 10.91 -19.72 -7.11
CA ALA A 300 10.73 -20.78 -6.11
C ALA A 300 10.38 -22.13 -6.75
N SER A 301 9.54 -22.14 -7.77
CA SER A 301 9.20 -23.34 -8.54
C SER A 301 10.44 -23.95 -9.23
N TRP A 302 11.37 -23.11 -9.66
CA TRP A 302 12.65 -23.52 -10.24
C TRP A 302 13.73 -23.81 -9.19
N LYS A 303 13.43 -23.65 -7.90
CA LYS A 303 14.36 -23.86 -6.77
C LYS A 303 15.57 -22.92 -6.81
N GLU A 304 15.41 -21.74 -7.36
CA GLU A 304 16.46 -20.75 -7.50
C GLU A 304 16.45 -19.71 -6.37
N ILE A 305 15.25 -19.24 -5.99
CA ILE A 305 15.06 -18.25 -4.91
C ILE A 305 13.79 -18.59 -4.14
N ASP A 306 13.87 -18.64 -2.81
CA ASP A 306 12.73 -18.80 -1.92
C ASP A 306 12.45 -17.49 -1.15
N GLU A 307 11.19 -17.28 -0.76
CA GLU A 307 10.83 -16.33 0.27
C GLU A 307 11.31 -16.80 1.65
N PRO A 308 11.45 -15.89 2.65
CA PRO A 308 11.87 -16.30 3.99
C PRO A 308 10.86 -17.26 4.61
N SER A 309 11.36 -18.21 5.39
CA SER A 309 10.55 -19.13 6.17
C SER A 309 11.08 -19.25 7.60
N GLU A 310 10.19 -19.35 8.56
CA GLU A 310 10.55 -19.56 9.96
C GLU A 310 10.79 -21.03 10.25
N LYS A 311 11.65 -21.31 11.25
CA LYS A 311 12.03 -22.71 11.61
C LYS A 311 10.83 -23.57 12.01
N SER A 312 9.81 -22.96 12.58
CA SER A 312 8.56 -23.61 13.02
C SER A 312 7.45 -23.59 11.99
N GLN A 313 7.66 -22.95 10.83
CA GLN A 313 6.63 -22.77 9.81
C GLN A 313 6.32 -24.09 9.12
N ILE A 314 5.03 -24.46 9.08
CA ILE A 314 4.54 -25.63 8.33
C ILE A 314 4.20 -25.16 6.90
N GLY A 315 5.05 -25.50 5.94
CA GLY A 315 4.84 -25.15 4.53
C GLY A 315 3.78 -25.99 3.83
N SER A 316 3.54 -27.21 4.31
CA SER A 316 2.53 -28.14 3.79
C SER A 316 2.09 -29.11 4.86
N SER A 317 0.79 -29.33 5.01
CA SER A 317 0.22 -30.31 5.94
C SER A 317 0.47 -31.76 5.51
N ALA A 318 0.76 -32.00 4.23
CA ALA A 318 0.92 -33.36 3.67
C ALA A 318 2.38 -33.73 3.39
N MET A 319 3.23 -32.77 3.01
CA MET A 319 4.62 -33.00 2.64
C MET A 319 5.55 -32.08 3.43
N ALA A 320 6.21 -32.62 4.45
CA ALA A 320 6.97 -31.84 5.44
C ALA A 320 8.12 -30.98 4.85
N TYR A 321 8.72 -31.40 3.75
CA TYR A 321 9.82 -30.67 3.09
C TYR A 321 9.34 -29.55 2.15
N LYS A 322 8.04 -29.52 1.80
CA LYS A 322 7.48 -28.60 0.81
C LYS A 322 7.39 -27.20 1.38
N LYS A 323 8.09 -26.26 0.77
CA LYS A 323 8.02 -24.83 1.06
C LYS A 323 7.17 -24.13 0.00
N ASN A 324 5.98 -23.71 0.37
CA ASN A 324 5.10 -22.96 -0.53
C ASN A 324 5.40 -21.46 -0.40
N PRO A 325 5.40 -20.69 -1.49
CA PRO A 325 5.60 -19.24 -1.46
C PRO A 325 4.31 -18.52 -1.02
N MET A 326 3.83 -18.82 0.20
CA MET A 326 2.52 -18.37 0.69
C MET A 326 2.43 -16.86 0.89
N ARG A 327 3.56 -16.20 1.21
CA ARG A 327 3.63 -14.75 1.38
C ARG A 327 3.49 -14.06 0.03
N CYS A 328 4.19 -14.54 -0.98
CA CYS A 328 4.04 -14.06 -2.36
C CYS A 328 2.65 -14.34 -2.93
N GLU A 329 2.03 -15.48 -2.59
CA GLU A 329 0.64 -15.78 -2.98
C GLU A 329 -0.34 -14.81 -2.34
N ARG A 330 -0.16 -14.47 -1.05
CA ARG A 330 -0.95 -13.45 -0.35
C ARG A 330 -0.79 -12.07 -1.00
N VAL A 331 0.44 -11.65 -1.28
CA VAL A 331 0.72 -10.38 -1.98
C VAL A 331 -0.01 -10.35 -3.32
N SER A 332 0.10 -11.40 -4.13
CA SER A 332 -0.60 -11.49 -5.43
C SER A 332 -2.13 -11.41 -5.28
N SER A 333 -2.69 -12.04 -4.25
CA SER A 333 -4.12 -12.04 -3.96
C SER A 333 -4.62 -10.66 -3.55
N LEU A 334 -3.99 -10.03 -2.58
CA LEU A 334 -4.35 -8.69 -2.10
C LEU A 334 -4.18 -7.63 -3.20
N SER A 335 -3.14 -7.74 -4.02
CA SER A 335 -2.91 -6.86 -5.18
C SER A 335 -4.07 -6.88 -6.17
N ARG A 336 -4.65 -8.04 -6.41
CA ARG A 336 -5.80 -8.20 -7.29
C ARG A 336 -7.03 -7.45 -6.76
N VAL A 337 -7.27 -7.54 -5.46
CA VAL A 337 -8.36 -6.81 -4.80
C VAL A 337 -8.10 -5.30 -4.84
N LEU A 338 -6.86 -4.87 -4.55
CA LEU A 338 -6.50 -3.45 -4.60
C LEU A 338 -6.74 -2.85 -5.99
N MET A 339 -6.22 -3.49 -7.04
CA MET A 339 -6.39 -3.00 -8.41
C MET A 339 -7.85 -2.89 -8.83
N SER A 340 -8.73 -3.79 -8.36
CA SER A 340 -10.15 -3.75 -8.68
C SER A 340 -10.88 -2.53 -8.08
N LYS A 341 -10.37 -1.93 -7.00
CA LYS A 341 -10.96 -0.76 -6.35
C LYS A 341 -11.00 0.48 -7.25
N THR A 342 -10.07 0.61 -8.20
CA THR A 342 -10.02 1.77 -9.13
C THR A 342 -11.31 1.96 -9.93
N VAL A 343 -12.04 0.88 -10.20
CA VAL A 343 -13.30 0.92 -10.96
C VAL A 343 -14.35 1.73 -10.20
N THR A 344 -14.53 1.48 -8.90
CA THR A 344 -15.49 2.21 -8.07
C THR A 344 -15.17 3.71 -8.03
N PHE A 345 -13.90 4.09 -7.86
CA PHE A 345 -13.52 5.51 -7.82
C PHE A 345 -13.76 6.22 -9.14
N ASN A 346 -13.45 5.58 -10.27
CA ASN A 346 -13.72 6.14 -11.59
C ASN A 346 -15.23 6.32 -11.83
N GLN A 347 -16.04 5.32 -11.50
CA GLN A 347 -17.51 5.39 -11.63
C GLN A 347 -18.10 6.44 -10.71
N THR A 348 -17.65 6.51 -9.46
CA THR A 348 -18.12 7.51 -8.47
C THR A 348 -17.87 8.94 -8.97
N HIS A 349 -16.69 9.21 -9.54
CA HIS A 349 -16.43 10.50 -10.14
C HIS A 349 -17.35 10.78 -11.34
N ALA A 350 -17.51 9.81 -12.22
CA ALA A 350 -18.31 9.96 -13.45
C ALA A 350 -19.81 10.21 -13.17
N THR A 351 -20.33 9.79 -12.02
CA THR A 351 -21.74 9.92 -11.63
C THR A 351 -21.99 11.01 -10.58
N GLN A 352 -21.01 11.86 -10.24
CA GLN A 352 -21.25 13.06 -9.46
C GLN A 352 -21.95 14.10 -10.33
N TRP A 353 -23.26 14.26 -10.15
CA TRP A 353 -24.08 15.15 -10.94
C TRP A 353 -24.18 16.53 -10.29
N MET A 354 -24.00 17.56 -11.12
CA MET A 354 -24.09 18.95 -10.70
C MET A 354 -23.20 19.23 -9.48
N GLU A 355 -23.70 19.89 -8.45
CA GLU A 355 -22.96 20.29 -7.27
C GLU A 355 -22.93 19.22 -6.18
N ARG A 356 -23.77 18.18 -6.28
CA ARG A 356 -23.79 17.05 -5.33
C ARG A 356 -24.64 15.88 -5.83
N SER A 357 -24.09 14.68 -5.67
CA SER A 357 -24.82 13.43 -5.71
C SER A 357 -24.40 12.58 -4.51
N LEU A 358 -25.36 12.10 -3.69
CA LEU A 358 -25.05 11.41 -2.42
C LEU A 358 -24.63 9.95 -2.61
N ASP A 359 -24.76 9.41 -3.82
CA ASP A 359 -24.39 8.03 -4.14
C ASP A 359 -22.89 7.72 -3.92
N ASP A 360 -22.05 8.75 -3.85
CA ASP A 360 -20.63 8.62 -3.49
C ASP A 360 -20.40 8.23 -2.02
N SER A 361 -21.35 8.51 -1.14
CA SER A 361 -21.14 8.44 0.32
C SER A 361 -20.87 7.01 0.80
N ALA A 362 -21.70 6.06 0.41
CA ALA A 362 -21.58 4.68 0.88
C ALA A 362 -20.32 3.99 0.32
N CYS A 363 -20.06 4.10 -0.97
CA CYS A 363 -18.89 3.47 -1.58
C CYS A 363 -17.58 4.06 -1.06
N ARG A 364 -17.48 5.37 -0.87
CA ARG A 364 -16.27 6.02 -0.32
C ARG A 364 -15.98 5.62 1.13
N ARG A 365 -17.01 5.42 1.96
CA ARG A 365 -16.85 4.91 3.34
C ARG A 365 -16.21 3.52 3.40
N ILE A 366 -16.42 2.72 2.36
CA ILE A 366 -15.84 1.38 2.23
C ILE A 366 -14.49 1.45 1.51
N ASP A 367 -14.47 2.01 0.31
CA ASP A 367 -13.33 1.86 -0.61
C ASP A 367 -12.12 2.71 -0.26
N ILE A 368 -12.28 3.91 0.33
CA ILE A 368 -11.13 4.73 0.71
C ILE A 368 -10.30 4.04 1.81
N PRO A 369 -10.86 3.65 2.97
CA PRO A 369 -10.07 2.93 3.98
C PRO A 369 -9.50 1.61 3.46
N GLU A 370 -10.34 0.80 2.78
CA GLU A 370 -9.90 -0.52 2.31
C GLU A 370 -8.79 -0.44 1.26
N MET A 371 -8.79 0.56 0.40
CA MET A 371 -7.72 0.79 -0.58
C MET A 371 -6.37 0.99 0.13
N PHE A 372 -6.31 1.83 1.14
CA PHE A 372 -5.08 2.09 1.90
C PHE A 372 -4.67 0.88 2.75
N LEU A 373 -5.62 0.21 3.38
CA LEU A 373 -5.37 -1.00 4.15
C LEU A 373 -4.83 -2.14 3.26
N LEU A 374 -5.40 -2.33 2.07
CA LEU A 374 -4.90 -3.31 1.09
C LEU A 374 -3.47 -2.98 0.66
N ALA A 375 -3.19 -1.72 0.35
CA ALA A 375 -1.87 -1.27 -0.06
C ALA A 375 -0.84 -1.48 1.06
N GLU A 376 -1.18 -1.14 2.29
CA GLU A 376 -0.30 -1.38 3.44
C GLU A 376 -0.04 -2.87 3.67
N ALA A 377 -1.07 -3.71 3.63
CA ALA A 377 -0.93 -5.15 3.80
C ALA A 377 0.00 -5.77 2.73
N ILE A 378 -0.06 -5.26 1.49
CA ILE A 378 0.84 -5.63 0.41
C ILE A 378 2.28 -5.21 0.74
N LEU A 379 2.49 -3.96 1.17
CA LEU A 379 3.81 -3.44 1.51
C LEU A 379 4.45 -4.15 2.72
N ILE A 380 3.65 -4.49 3.73
CA ILE A 380 4.09 -5.31 4.87
C ILE A 380 4.55 -6.69 4.39
N GLY A 381 3.77 -7.32 3.49
CA GLY A 381 4.15 -8.59 2.88
C GLY A 381 5.45 -8.50 2.09
N LEU A 382 5.60 -7.46 1.26
CA LEU A 382 6.81 -7.23 0.47
C LEU A 382 8.02 -6.88 1.34
N ASP A 383 7.87 -6.10 2.41
CA ASP A 383 8.96 -5.80 3.34
C ASP A 383 9.51 -7.08 3.95
N ASN A 384 8.63 -7.93 4.46
CA ASN A 384 9.02 -9.22 5.02
C ASN A 384 9.71 -10.13 3.99
N VAL A 385 9.14 -10.27 2.79
CA VAL A 385 9.70 -11.11 1.72
C VAL A 385 11.05 -10.56 1.27
N SER A 386 11.14 -9.27 0.96
CA SER A 386 12.35 -8.65 0.40
C SER A 386 13.54 -8.63 1.37
N ALA A 387 13.27 -8.54 2.66
CA ALA A 387 14.31 -8.55 3.70
C ALA A 387 14.94 -9.94 3.92
N GLY A 388 14.28 -11.02 3.49
CA GLY A 388 14.70 -12.38 3.80
C GLY A 388 14.80 -13.33 2.62
N LEU A 389 14.89 -12.85 1.38
CA LEU A 389 15.04 -13.69 0.18
C LEU A 389 16.26 -14.62 0.29
N VAL A 390 16.05 -15.89 0.00
CA VAL A 390 17.08 -16.93 0.03
C VAL A 390 17.43 -17.34 -1.40
N VAL A 391 18.66 -17.08 -1.81
CA VAL A 391 19.18 -17.45 -3.14
C VAL A 391 19.94 -18.78 -3.05
N TYR A 392 19.77 -19.64 -4.04
CA TYR A 392 20.45 -20.93 -4.15
C TYR A 392 21.40 -20.95 -5.36
N PRO A 393 22.65 -20.47 -5.23
CA PRO A 393 23.60 -20.39 -6.35
C PRO A 393 23.88 -21.74 -7.00
N GLY A 394 23.91 -22.83 -6.21
CA GLY A 394 24.11 -24.17 -6.73
C GLY A 394 22.99 -24.64 -7.65
N SER A 395 21.74 -24.37 -7.29
CA SER A 395 20.56 -24.66 -8.11
C SER A 395 20.52 -23.82 -9.39
N ILE A 396 20.79 -22.51 -9.25
CA ILE A 396 20.90 -21.59 -10.38
C ILE A 396 21.96 -22.04 -11.37
N ARG A 397 23.15 -22.41 -10.87
CA ARG A 397 24.26 -22.89 -11.69
C ARG A 397 23.90 -24.20 -12.42
N ALA A 398 23.30 -25.16 -11.73
CA ALA A 398 22.88 -26.42 -12.35
C ALA A 398 21.89 -26.19 -13.48
N HIS A 399 20.90 -25.33 -13.27
CA HIS A 399 19.90 -24.97 -14.27
C HIS A 399 20.54 -24.21 -15.43
N TYR A 400 21.41 -23.22 -15.15
CA TYR A 400 22.13 -22.46 -16.15
C TYR A 400 22.98 -23.37 -17.04
N MET A 401 23.75 -24.29 -16.42
CA MET A 401 24.66 -25.20 -17.16
C MET A 401 23.91 -26.20 -18.04
N SER A 402 22.66 -26.52 -17.75
CA SER A 402 21.83 -27.37 -18.62
C SER A 402 21.46 -26.69 -19.95
N GLU A 403 21.35 -25.37 -19.96
CA GLU A 403 20.94 -24.56 -21.11
C GLU A 403 22.12 -23.90 -21.83
N LEU A 404 23.21 -23.61 -21.12
CA LEU A 404 24.37 -22.89 -21.66
C LEU A 404 24.92 -23.48 -22.96
N PRO A 405 25.05 -24.81 -23.16
CA PRO A 405 25.55 -25.38 -24.39
C PRO A 405 24.78 -24.91 -25.65
N PHE A 406 23.46 -24.76 -25.54
CA PHE A 406 22.65 -24.23 -26.65
C PHE A 406 22.87 -22.74 -26.89
N MET A 407 23.16 -21.96 -25.82
CA MET A 407 23.41 -20.51 -25.91
C MET A 407 24.77 -20.19 -26.53
N LEU A 408 25.74 -21.11 -26.39
CA LEU A 408 27.09 -20.96 -26.94
C LEU A 408 27.19 -21.08 -28.46
N THR A 409 26.16 -21.53 -29.11
CA THR A 409 26.18 -21.82 -30.54
C THR A 409 26.65 -20.63 -31.38
N GLU A 410 26.20 -19.42 -31.08
CA GLU A 410 26.67 -18.22 -31.80
C GLU A 410 28.15 -17.91 -31.50
N ALA A 411 28.57 -17.99 -30.22
CA ALA A 411 29.95 -17.75 -29.84
C ALA A 411 30.91 -18.79 -30.49
N ILE A 412 30.48 -20.03 -30.58
CA ILE A 412 31.22 -21.11 -31.26
C ILE A 412 31.39 -20.82 -32.75
N ILE A 413 30.30 -20.40 -33.42
CA ILE A 413 30.36 -20.01 -34.82
C ILE A 413 31.36 -18.86 -35.01
N MET A 414 31.28 -17.81 -34.21
CA MET A 414 32.16 -16.65 -34.30
C MET A 414 33.64 -17.02 -34.08
N LYS A 415 33.95 -17.92 -33.14
CA LYS A 415 35.31 -18.40 -32.93
C LYS A 415 35.84 -19.23 -34.11
N LEU A 416 35.01 -20.07 -34.70
CA LEU A 416 35.38 -20.83 -35.93
C LEU A 416 35.65 -19.88 -37.09
N VAL A 417 34.81 -18.89 -37.32
CA VAL A 417 34.98 -17.88 -38.35
C VAL A 417 36.28 -17.10 -38.16
N ALA A 418 36.62 -16.73 -36.93
CA ALA A 418 37.89 -16.07 -36.60
C ALA A 418 39.12 -16.95 -36.92
N LYS A 419 38.93 -18.28 -36.97
CA LYS A 419 39.98 -19.25 -37.38
C LYS A 419 39.90 -19.64 -38.85
N GLY A 420 39.11 -18.93 -39.64
CA GLY A 420 39.02 -19.08 -41.09
C GLY A 420 37.92 -20.00 -41.59
N ALA A 421 37.01 -20.47 -40.74
CA ALA A 421 35.87 -21.29 -41.18
C ALA A 421 34.78 -20.44 -41.87
N SER A 422 34.03 -21.06 -42.78
CA SER A 422 32.82 -20.46 -43.34
C SER A 422 31.72 -20.34 -42.30
N ARG A 423 31.14 -19.13 -42.17
CA ARG A 423 30.03 -18.87 -41.25
C ARG A 423 28.80 -19.75 -41.53
N GLN A 424 28.48 -19.96 -42.80
CA GLN A 424 27.34 -20.76 -43.21
C GLN A 424 27.53 -22.24 -42.94
N GLU A 425 28.74 -22.77 -43.22
CA GLU A 425 29.07 -24.16 -42.88
C GLU A 425 29.09 -24.39 -41.35
N ALA A 426 29.70 -23.47 -40.60
CA ALA A 426 29.70 -23.54 -39.15
C ALA A 426 28.27 -23.52 -38.58
N HIS A 427 27.42 -22.68 -39.11
CA HIS A 427 26.01 -22.62 -38.72
C HIS A 427 25.29 -23.95 -39.02
N GLU A 428 25.50 -24.55 -40.18
CA GLU A 428 24.82 -25.81 -40.52
C GLU A 428 25.31 -26.96 -39.64
N HIS A 429 26.61 -27.07 -39.40
CA HIS A 429 27.14 -28.09 -38.47
C HIS A 429 26.57 -27.91 -37.03
N ILE A 430 26.54 -26.68 -36.52
CA ILE A 430 25.96 -26.39 -35.20
C ILE A 430 24.47 -26.70 -35.17
N ARG A 431 23.72 -26.35 -36.20
CA ARG A 431 22.28 -26.61 -36.29
C ARG A 431 21.96 -28.10 -36.18
N VAL A 432 22.71 -28.94 -36.91
CA VAL A 432 22.53 -30.40 -36.86
C VAL A 432 22.79 -30.92 -35.45
N LEU A 433 23.96 -30.61 -34.87
CA LEU A 433 24.29 -31.05 -33.52
C LEU A 433 23.32 -30.53 -32.44
N SER A 434 22.84 -29.30 -32.59
CA SER A 434 21.85 -28.71 -31.69
C SER A 434 20.51 -29.44 -31.72
N GLN A 435 20.05 -29.84 -32.92
CA GLN A 435 18.81 -30.61 -33.06
C GLN A 435 18.93 -32.01 -32.47
N GLU A 436 20.07 -32.66 -32.63
CA GLU A 436 20.35 -33.97 -32.03
C GLU A 436 20.42 -33.88 -30.50
N ALA A 437 21.14 -32.90 -29.96
CA ALA A 437 21.19 -32.65 -28.50
C ALA A 437 19.82 -32.28 -27.94
N ALA A 438 19.02 -31.47 -28.64
CA ALA A 438 17.67 -31.14 -28.23
C ALA A 438 16.76 -32.39 -28.19
N LYS A 439 16.94 -33.36 -29.08
CA LYS A 439 16.24 -34.63 -29.03
C LYS A 439 16.62 -35.44 -27.79
N VAL A 440 17.91 -35.51 -27.46
CA VAL A 440 18.40 -36.20 -26.25
C VAL A 440 17.75 -35.58 -24.99
N VAL A 441 17.71 -34.26 -24.90
CA VAL A 441 17.10 -33.58 -23.74
C VAL A 441 15.58 -33.76 -23.71
N LYS A 442 14.89 -33.49 -24.84
CA LYS A 442 13.41 -33.39 -24.82
C LYS A 442 12.70 -34.74 -24.98
N VAL A 443 13.29 -35.68 -25.72
CA VAL A 443 12.67 -36.97 -26.04
C VAL A 443 13.19 -38.06 -25.11
N GLU A 444 14.51 -38.06 -24.85
CA GLU A 444 15.14 -39.12 -24.05
C GLU A 444 15.25 -38.77 -22.58
N GLY A 445 15.00 -37.49 -22.19
CA GLY A 445 15.09 -37.02 -20.79
C GLY A 445 16.50 -37.08 -20.21
N LYS A 446 17.52 -37.06 -21.05
CA LYS A 446 18.93 -37.13 -20.65
C LYS A 446 19.57 -35.74 -20.57
N PRO A 447 20.70 -35.56 -19.89
CA PRO A 447 21.45 -34.31 -19.88
C PRO A 447 21.84 -33.84 -21.29
N ASN A 448 22.03 -32.52 -21.44
CA ASN A 448 22.47 -31.89 -22.66
C ASN A 448 23.88 -32.32 -23.04
N ASP A 449 24.06 -33.00 -24.16
CA ASP A 449 25.34 -33.58 -24.64
C ASP A 449 25.96 -32.72 -25.80
N MET A 450 25.49 -31.50 -26.00
CA MET A 450 25.93 -30.64 -27.10
C MET A 450 27.46 -30.42 -27.15
N ILE A 451 28.06 -30.14 -25.98
CA ILE A 451 29.52 -29.92 -25.91
C ILE A 451 30.31 -31.19 -26.22
N GLU A 452 29.83 -32.35 -25.78
CA GLU A 452 30.45 -33.66 -26.08
C GLU A 452 30.38 -33.94 -27.61
N ARG A 453 29.24 -33.66 -28.24
CA ARG A 453 29.07 -33.78 -29.69
C ARG A 453 30.05 -32.89 -30.45
N ILE A 454 30.23 -31.62 -30.00
CA ILE A 454 31.20 -30.70 -30.57
C ILE A 454 32.64 -31.26 -30.43
N ARG A 455 33.00 -31.83 -29.28
CA ARG A 455 34.31 -32.44 -29.05
C ARG A 455 34.56 -33.69 -29.91
N ASN A 456 33.51 -34.38 -30.32
CA ASN A 456 33.61 -35.58 -31.15
C ASN A 456 33.51 -35.29 -32.68
N SER A 457 33.32 -34.03 -33.09
CA SER A 457 33.21 -33.62 -34.47
C SER A 457 34.50 -32.91 -34.93
N GLU A 458 35.21 -33.51 -35.85
CA GLU A 458 36.48 -32.99 -36.41
C GLU A 458 36.35 -31.55 -36.98
N TYR A 459 35.17 -31.18 -37.44
CA TYR A 459 34.91 -29.83 -37.91
C TYR A 459 35.21 -28.76 -36.84
N PHE A 460 35.00 -29.07 -35.58
CA PHE A 460 35.21 -28.14 -34.46
C PHE A 460 36.59 -28.27 -33.80
N LYS A 461 37.46 -29.11 -34.31
CA LYS A 461 38.81 -29.32 -33.78
C LYS A 461 39.60 -28.03 -33.51
N PRO A 462 39.53 -26.98 -34.37
CA PRO A 462 40.26 -25.72 -34.13
C PRO A 462 39.89 -25.00 -32.82
N ILE A 463 38.73 -25.32 -32.19
CA ILE A 463 38.25 -24.66 -30.97
C ILE A 463 38.12 -25.59 -29.79
N TRP A 464 38.45 -26.88 -29.89
CA TRP A 464 38.31 -27.84 -28.78
C TRP A 464 39.00 -27.39 -27.47
N GLY A 465 40.20 -26.77 -27.57
CA GLY A 465 40.94 -26.26 -26.44
C GLY A 465 40.32 -25.04 -25.76
N GLU A 466 39.35 -24.41 -26.41
CA GLU A 466 38.69 -23.21 -25.89
C GLU A 466 37.28 -23.48 -25.29
N LEU A 467 36.75 -24.69 -25.51
CA LEU A 467 35.39 -25.01 -25.12
C LEU A 467 35.14 -24.90 -23.60
N ASP A 468 36.10 -25.32 -22.77
CA ASP A 468 35.97 -25.24 -21.31
C ASP A 468 35.97 -23.79 -20.83
N ASP A 469 36.76 -22.92 -21.44
CA ASP A 469 36.76 -21.50 -21.15
C ASP A 469 35.43 -20.82 -21.56
N MET A 470 34.82 -21.29 -22.64
CA MET A 470 33.52 -20.79 -23.10
C MET A 470 32.36 -21.22 -22.19
N MET A 471 32.54 -22.29 -21.39
CA MET A 471 31.53 -22.79 -20.45
C MET A 471 31.48 -22.01 -19.12
N LYS A 472 32.01 -20.80 -19.07
CA LYS A 472 32.00 -19.93 -17.89
C LYS A 472 30.81 -18.96 -17.96
N PRO A 473 29.79 -19.10 -17.10
CA PRO A 473 28.57 -18.26 -17.12
C PRO A 473 28.86 -16.76 -17.06
N GLU A 474 29.88 -16.37 -16.33
CA GLU A 474 30.27 -14.99 -16.09
C GLU A 474 30.62 -14.20 -17.36
N LEU A 475 30.95 -14.91 -18.45
CA LEU A 475 31.28 -14.29 -19.75
C LEU A 475 30.05 -13.75 -20.49
N TYR A 476 28.84 -14.16 -20.12
CA TYR A 476 27.62 -13.90 -20.91
C TYR A 476 26.61 -12.98 -20.24
N ILE A 477 26.92 -12.44 -19.06
CA ILE A 477 26.04 -11.58 -18.27
C ILE A 477 25.97 -10.13 -18.80
N GLY A 478 26.68 -9.84 -19.89
CA GLY A 478 26.72 -8.50 -20.49
C GLY A 478 27.17 -7.42 -19.50
N ARG A 479 26.41 -6.34 -19.45
CA ARG A 479 26.65 -5.19 -18.55
C ARG A 479 25.83 -5.24 -17.27
N SER A 480 25.37 -6.41 -16.84
CA SER A 480 24.47 -6.55 -15.68
C SER A 480 25.02 -5.88 -14.43
N VAL A 481 26.30 -6.10 -14.12
CA VAL A 481 26.95 -5.52 -12.92
C VAL A 481 26.96 -4.00 -13.00
N GLN A 482 27.43 -3.44 -14.12
CA GLN A 482 27.54 -1.97 -14.31
C GLN A 482 26.18 -1.28 -14.29
N ILE A 483 25.13 -1.96 -14.81
CA ILE A 483 23.76 -1.44 -14.78
C ILE A 483 23.24 -1.38 -13.35
N VAL A 484 23.45 -2.42 -12.56
CA VAL A 484 23.06 -2.45 -11.14
C VAL A 484 23.81 -1.40 -10.34
N ASP A 485 25.14 -1.32 -10.52
CA ASP A 485 25.96 -0.31 -9.83
C ASP A 485 25.52 1.11 -10.16
N LYS A 486 25.24 1.39 -11.42
CA LYS A 486 24.79 2.73 -11.84
C LYS A 486 23.44 3.09 -11.24
N TYR A 487 22.51 2.15 -11.14
CA TYR A 487 21.13 2.42 -10.72
C TYR A 487 20.95 2.31 -9.20
N CYS A 488 21.43 1.22 -8.62
CA CYS A 488 21.25 0.89 -7.19
C CYS A 488 22.44 1.33 -6.31
N GLY A 489 23.61 1.61 -6.91
CA GLY A 489 24.83 1.92 -6.18
C GLY A 489 24.86 3.35 -5.61
N PRO A 490 25.98 3.71 -4.93
CA PRO A 490 26.15 5.01 -4.32
C PRO A 490 25.96 6.16 -5.31
N ALA A 491 25.29 7.23 -4.87
CA ALA A 491 24.91 8.39 -5.68
C ALA A 491 24.01 8.08 -6.91
N GLY A 492 23.53 6.85 -7.01
CA GLY A 492 22.61 6.42 -8.05
C GLY A 492 21.17 6.95 -7.86
N PRO A 493 20.30 6.72 -8.86
CA PRO A 493 18.91 7.17 -8.78
C PRO A 493 18.16 6.65 -7.56
N VAL A 494 18.36 5.39 -7.17
CA VAL A 494 17.68 4.78 -6.02
C VAL A 494 18.08 5.44 -4.72
N GLU A 495 19.37 5.68 -4.49
CA GLU A 495 19.84 6.36 -3.28
C GLU A 495 19.26 7.78 -3.17
N LYS A 496 19.17 8.50 -4.29
CA LYS A 496 18.55 9.83 -4.33
C LYS A 496 17.06 9.79 -3.99
N ALA A 497 16.33 8.83 -4.54
CA ALA A 497 14.91 8.63 -4.25
C ALA A 497 14.67 8.28 -2.77
N LEU A 498 15.57 7.52 -2.15
CA LEU A 498 15.48 7.12 -0.75
C LEU A 498 16.01 8.14 0.25
N ALA A 499 16.74 9.18 -0.20
CA ALA A 499 17.38 10.15 0.70
C ALA A 499 16.42 10.80 1.72
N PRO A 500 15.17 11.19 1.36
CA PRO A 500 14.22 11.76 2.32
C PRO A 500 13.75 10.79 3.41
N TYR A 501 13.92 9.48 3.23
CA TYR A 501 13.34 8.42 4.05
C TYR A 501 14.35 7.67 4.92
N GLN A 502 15.61 8.11 4.96
CA GLN A 502 16.70 7.40 5.65
C GLN A 502 16.47 7.22 7.15
N GLU A 503 15.86 8.19 7.80
CA GLU A 503 15.50 8.10 9.23
C GLU A 503 14.48 6.98 9.47
N TYR A 504 13.43 6.91 8.65
CA TYR A 504 12.44 5.85 8.74
C TYR A 504 13.05 4.48 8.42
N ILE A 505 13.83 4.38 7.34
CA ILE A 505 14.46 3.13 6.90
C ILE A 505 15.36 2.55 7.99
N SER A 506 16.19 3.39 8.62
CA SER A 506 17.14 2.99 9.67
C SER A 506 16.47 2.69 11.01
N GLY A 507 15.37 3.39 11.33
CA GLY A 507 14.62 3.23 12.58
C GLY A 507 13.58 2.09 12.55
N SER A 508 13.24 1.56 11.37
CA SER A 508 12.18 0.56 11.23
C SER A 508 12.72 -0.86 11.24
N ALA A 509 12.19 -1.71 12.09
CA ALA A 509 12.42 -3.16 12.01
C ALA A 509 11.76 -3.74 10.74
N THR A 510 12.24 -4.92 10.31
CA THR A 510 11.55 -5.69 9.27
C THR A 510 10.16 -6.09 9.77
N ALA A 511 9.18 -6.00 8.89
CA ALA A 511 7.81 -6.33 9.24
C ALA A 511 7.67 -7.82 9.62
N GLU A 512 7.12 -8.07 10.80
CA GLU A 512 6.70 -9.40 11.22
C GLU A 512 5.30 -9.68 10.69
N LEU A 513 5.08 -10.88 10.18
CA LEU A 513 3.76 -11.31 9.72
C LEU A 513 3.05 -12.04 10.85
N ASN A 514 1.84 -11.60 11.19
CA ASN A 514 1.03 -12.26 12.23
C ASN A 514 0.48 -13.63 11.82
N VAL A 515 0.77 -14.08 10.61
CA VAL A 515 0.33 -15.38 10.03
C VAL A 515 1.27 -15.83 8.94
#